data_79605b427501f290f7428b12c1655aeb
#
_entry.id   79605b427501f290f7428b12c1655aeb
#
_cell.length_a   1.000
_cell.length_b   1.000
_cell.length_c   1.000
_cell.angle_alpha   90.00
_cell.angle_beta   90.00
_cell.angle_gamma   90.00
#
_symmetry.space_group_name_H-M   'P 1'
#
loop_
_entity.id
_entity.type
_entity.pdbx_description
1 polymer ?
#
loop_
_entity_poly.entity_id
_entity_poly.type
_entity_poly.pdbx_seq_one_letter_code
_entity_poly.pdbx_strand_id
1 'polypeptide(L)'
;MATQDKAFRLVPYRDTSARIATGQAAEKNVINAFIAASLGTPRVREGYWYDLQQAGASAYDGSNEITFASGSNTYGFPDMVQLAITVPQAKSFAFYGIADYTANPSLQAFQIKQHEVTYPIIYLSPDLYTNEDHKAILNGALPAVTENDSVTIILYGTSATTDNIDILFKIAEKSAEL
;
A
#
# COMPACT_ATOMS: atom_id res chain seq x y z
N MET A 1 -3.18 -19.00 13.06
CA MET A 1 -3.49 -18.90 11.63
C MET A 1 -4.84 -18.26 11.32
N ALA A 2 -5.88 -18.47 12.14
CA ALA A 2 -7.20 -17.88 11.90
C ALA A 2 -7.30 -16.35 12.08
N THR A 3 -6.33 -15.71 12.70
CA THR A 3 -6.33 -14.27 12.98
C THR A 3 -5.79 -13.41 11.84
N GLN A 4 -5.04 -13.99 10.91
CA GLN A 4 -4.49 -13.26 9.76
C GLN A 4 -5.53 -13.00 8.67
N ASP A 5 -6.50 -13.88 8.50
CA ASP A 5 -7.54 -13.73 7.47
C ASP A 5 -8.48 -12.54 7.72
N LYS A 6 -8.64 -12.12 8.96
CA LYS A 6 -9.53 -10.98 9.29
C LYS A 6 -8.87 -9.62 9.08
N ALA A 7 -7.55 -9.54 9.23
CA ALA A 7 -6.81 -8.27 9.14
C ALA A 7 -6.67 -7.74 7.71
N PHE A 8 -6.89 -8.57 6.70
CA PHE A 8 -6.63 -8.25 5.30
C PHE A 8 -7.86 -8.28 4.39
N ARG A 9 -9.05 -8.22 5.00
CA ARG A 9 -10.28 -8.01 4.23
C ARG A 9 -10.42 -6.54 3.86
N LEU A 10 -11.07 -6.29 2.74
CA LEU A 10 -11.43 -4.94 2.36
C LEU A 10 -12.64 -4.46 3.16
N VAL A 11 -12.61 -3.20 3.54
CA VAL A 11 -13.76 -2.56 4.17
C VAL A 11 -14.82 -2.27 3.10
N PRO A 12 -16.11 -2.58 3.34
CA PRO A 12 -17.17 -2.20 2.42
C PRO A 12 -17.18 -0.68 2.19
N TYR A 13 -17.38 -0.25 0.96
CA TYR A 13 -17.35 1.17 0.59
C TYR A 13 -18.26 2.04 1.45
N ARG A 14 -19.45 1.54 1.79
CA ARG A 14 -20.44 2.28 2.59
C ARG A 14 -20.11 2.36 4.08
N ASP A 15 -19.16 1.57 4.55
CA ASP A 15 -18.74 1.60 5.96
C ASP A 15 -17.69 2.70 6.18
N THR A 16 -18.15 3.94 6.17
CA THR A 16 -17.30 5.12 6.35
C THR A 16 -16.54 5.09 7.67
N SER A 17 -17.16 4.62 8.75
CA SER A 17 -16.50 4.53 10.07
C SER A 17 -15.32 3.58 10.06
N ALA A 18 -15.47 2.40 9.44
CA ALA A 18 -14.39 1.43 9.34
C ALA A 18 -13.26 1.91 8.40
N ARG A 19 -13.60 2.63 7.33
CA ARG A 19 -12.61 3.23 6.42
C ARG A 19 -11.76 4.29 7.14
N ILE A 20 -12.40 5.17 7.90
CA ILE A 20 -11.71 6.17 8.72
C ILE A 20 -10.85 5.49 9.79
N ALA A 21 -11.39 4.48 10.48
CA ALA A 21 -10.68 3.76 11.52
C ALA A 21 -9.40 3.09 11.00
N THR A 22 -9.40 2.57 9.77
CA THR A 22 -8.20 1.99 9.16
C THR A 22 -7.13 3.06 8.92
N GLY A 23 -7.49 4.22 8.40
CA GLY A 23 -6.55 5.34 8.24
C GLY A 23 -5.95 5.81 9.56
N GLN A 24 -6.77 5.90 10.61
CA GLN A 24 -6.32 6.24 11.97
C GLN A 24 -5.40 5.16 12.56
N ALA A 25 -5.69 3.88 12.29
CA ALA A 25 -4.82 2.79 12.71
C ALA A 25 -3.45 2.86 12.03
N ALA A 26 -3.40 3.17 10.74
CA ALA A 26 -2.16 3.38 10.01
C ALA A 26 -1.34 4.55 10.61
N GLU A 27 -2.00 5.66 10.91
CA GLU A 27 -1.38 6.82 11.56
C GLU A 27 -0.79 6.46 12.93
N LYS A 28 -1.55 5.75 13.75
CA LYS A 28 -1.07 5.27 15.05
C LYS A 28 0.11 4.32 14.91
N ASN A 29 0.06 3.41 13.94
CA ASN A 29 1.13 2.44 13.71
C ASN A 29 2.45 3.13 13.33
N VAL A 30 2.43 4.12 12.44
CA VAL A 30 3.65 4.84 12.05
C VAL A 30 4.22 5.66 13.19
N ILE A 31 3.38 6.30 14.01
CA ILE A 31 3.81 7.06 15.18
C ILE A 31 4.51 6.14 16.18
N ASN A 32 3.87 5.04 16.53
CA ASN A 32 4.41 4.10 17.52
C ASN A 32 5.73 3.47 17.03
N ALA A 33 5.82 3.09 15.77
CA ALA A 33 7.04 2.53 15.20
C ALA A 33 8.17 3.55 15.15
N PHE A 34 7.87 4.79 14.80
CA PHE A 34 8.83 5.89 14.76
C PHE A 34 9.43 6.18 16.12
N ILE A 35 8.58 6.25 17.16
CA ILE A 35 9.00 6.46 18.55
C ILE A 35 9.81 5.25 19.05
N ALA A 36 9.35 4.03 18.79
CA ALA A 36 10.04 2.81 19.19
C ALA A 36 11.45 2.69 18.57
N ALA A 37 11.63 3.19 17.35
CA ALA A 37 12.91 3.23 16.66
C ALA A 37 13.79 4.43 17.09
N SER A 38 13.34 5.25 18.02
CA SER A 38 14.07 6.44 18.55
C SER A 38 14.47 7.45 17.47
N LEU A 39 13.59 7.66 16.47
CA LEU A 39 13.87 8.54 15.34
C LEU A 39 13.59 10.04 15.60
N GLY A 40 13.07 10.38 16.77
CA GLY A 40 12.78 11.74 17.21
C GLY A 40 11.28 12.02 17.33
N THR A 41 10.88 13.28 17.17
CA THR A 41 9.47 13.69 17.20
C THR A 41 8.82 13.48 15.85
N PRO A 42 7.77 12.64 15.74
CA PRO A 42 7.16 12.34 14.47
C PRO A 42 6.25 13.46 13.97
N ARG A 43 6.27 13.71 12.66
CA ARG A 43 5.22 14.37 11.92
C ARG A 43 4.59 13.35 10.99
N VAL A 44 3.27 13.23 11.00
CA VAL A 44 2.53 12.27 10.17
C VAL A 44 1.88 12.96 8.99
N ARG A 45 1.93 12.32 7.84
CA ARG A 45 1.24 12.73 6.62
C ARG A 45 0.84 11.53 5.77
N GLU A 46 0.02 11.77 4.76
CA GLU A 46 -0.21 10.81 3.69
C GLU A 46 1.06 10.59 2.87
N GLY A 47 1.28 9.34 2.46
CA GLY A 47 2.31 9.00 1.50
C GLY A 47 1.87 9.28 0.07
N TYR A 48 2.83 9.64 -0.78
CA TYR A 48 2.62 9.88 -2.21
C TYR A 48 3.53 8.97 -3.04
N TRP A 49 3.24 8.81 -4.33
CA TRP A 49 4.09 8.05 -5.25
C TRP A 49 5.56 8.50 -5.20
N TYR A 50 5.81 9.78 -5.00
CA TYR A 50 7.16 10.33 -4.84
C TYR A 50 7.92 9.67 -3.68
N ASP A 51 7.26 9.41 -2.57
CA ASP A 51 7.87 8.74 -1.42
C ASP A 51 8.25 7.29 -1.73
N LEU A 52 7.44 6.59 -2.50
CA LEU A 52 7.74 5.24 -2.97
C LEU A 52 8.90 5.24 -3.97
N GLN A 53 8.96 6.22 -4.85
CA GLN A 53 10.07 6.40 -5.78
C GLN A 53 11.37 6.67 -5.04
N GLN A 54 11.37 7.54 -4.04
CA GLN A 54 12.53 7.78 -3.18
C GLN A 54 12.93 6.53 -2.37
N ALA A 55 11.98 5.65 -2.08
CA ALA A 55 12.24 4.38 -1.44
C ALA A 55 12.70 3.27 -2.42
N GLY A 56 12.85 3.59 -3.70
CA GLY A 56 13.39 2.70 -4.72
C GLY A 56 12.36 1.97 -5.59
N ALA A 57 11.09 2.37 -5.57
CA ALA A 57 10.07 1.79 -6.45
C ALA A 57 10.21 2.32 -7.89
N SER A 58 11.07 1.67 -8.67
CA SER A 58 11.42 2.11 -10.02
C SER A 58 10.26 2.03 -11.04
N ALA A 59 9.18 1.31 -10.70
CA ALA A 59 7.98 1.26 -11.54
C ALA A 59 7.18 2.57 -11.52
N TYR A 60 7.41 3.42 -10.51
CA TYR A 60 6.86 4.77 -10.45
C TYR A 60 7.84 5.75 -11.10
N ASP A 61 7.55 6.17 -12.30
CA ASP A 61 8.44 7.05 -13.10
C ASP A 61 8.03 8.54 -13.08
N GLY A 62 7.19 8.92 -12.15
CA GLY A 62 6.77 10.31 -11.95
C GLY A 62 5.30 10.58 -12.26
N SER A 63 4.51 9.59 -12.63
CA SER A 63 3.14 9.81 -13.12
C SER A 63 2.07 8.94 -12.49
N ASN A 64 2.35 8.15 -11.47
CA ASN A 64 1.47 7.09 -10.93
C ASN A 64 1.04 6.04 -11.97
N GLU A 65 1.61 6.07 -13.13
CA GLU A 65 1.27 5.14 -14.20
C GLU A 65 2.07 3.85 -14.03
N ILE A 66 1.35 2.74 -13.93
CA ILE A 66 1.95 1.41 -13.83
C ILE A 66 1.52 0.58 -15.03
N THR A 67 2.51 0.16 -15.80
CA THR A 67 2.29 -0.73 -16.94
C THR A 67 2.45 -2.17 -16.51
N PHE A 68 1.38 -2.95 -16.62
CA PHE A 68 1.44 -4.38 -16.36
C PHE A 68 2.21 -5.07 -17.47
N ALA A 69 3.14 -5.94 -17.10
CA ALA A 69 3.94 -6.72 -18.02
C ALA A 69 3.72 -8.21 -17.79
N SER A 70 3.83 -9.01 -18.83
CA SER A 70 3.72 -10.47 -18.73
C SER A 70 4.64 -11.00 -17.64
N GLY A 71 4.08 -11.75 -16.70
CA GLY A 71 4.82 -12.30 -15.58
C GLY A 71 4.26 -13.64 -15.12
N SER A 72 5.17 -14.57 -14.83
CA SER A 72 4.79 -15.83 -14.22
C SER A 72 4.50 -15.63 -12.74
N ASN A 73 3.33 -16.05 -12.30
CA ASN A 73 2.95 -16.00 -10.90
C ASN A 73 2.13 -17.22 -10.49
N THR A 74 2.14 -17.50 -9.20
CA THR A 74 1.50 -18.68 -8.60
C THR A 74 -0.04 -18.59 -8.61
N TYR A 75 -0.59 -17.38 -8.81
CA TYR A 75 -2.02 -17.13 -8.66
C TYR A 75 -2.80 -17.14 -9.98
N GLY A 76 -2.12 -17.37 -11.11
CA GLY A 76 -2.75 -17.51 -12.42
C GLY A 76 -3.14 -16.21 -13.09
N PHE A 77 -2.66 -15.06 -12.63
CA PHE A 77 -2.83 -13.79 -13.32
C PHE A 77 -1.84 -13.70 -14.50
N PRO A 78 -2.28 -13.21 -15.67
CA PRO A 78 -1.40 -13.12 -16.84
C PRO A 78 -0.27 -12.11 -16.67
N ASP A 79 -0.51 -11.04 -15.92
CA ASP A 79 0.41 -9.93 -15.79
C ASP A 79 0.63 -9.56 -14.33
N MET A 80 1.82 -9.06 -14.01
CA MET A 80 2.15 -8.59 -12.68
C MET A 80 3.20 -7.49 -12.71
N VAL A 81 3.22 -6.67 -11.65
CA VAL A 81 4.27 -5.68 -11.40
C VAL A 81 4.69 -5.77 -9.95
N GLN A 82 6.00 -5.70 -9.69
CA GLN A 82 6.54 -5.65 -8.35
C GLN A 82 7.15 -4.27 -8.06
N LEU A 83 6.75 -3.70 -6.94
CA LEU A 83 7.30 -2.47 -6.40
C LEU A 83 8.17 -2.84 -5.19
N ALA A 84 9.47 -2.96 -5.38
CA ALA A 84 10.40 -3.23 -4.30
C ALA A 84 10.89 -1.90 -3.72
N ILE A 85 10.73 -1.70 -2.43
CA ILE A 85 11.13 -0.49 -1.72
C ILE A 85 11.95 -0.81 -0.48
N THR A 86 12.79 0.13 -0.09
CA THR A 86 13.46 0.17 1.21
C THR A 86 13.08 1.45 1.91
N VAL A 87 12.55 1.35 3.12
CA VAL A 87 12.09 2.55 3.86
C VAL A 87 13.28 3.48 4.09
N PRO A 88 13.20 4.75 3.67
CA PRO A 88 14.29 5.72 3.83
C PRO A 88 14.61 5.99 5.31
N GLN A 89 15.82 6.51 5.55
CA GLN A 89 16.24 6.90 6.90
C GLN A 89 15.30 7.90 7.53
N ALA A 90 15.13 7.78 8.84
CA ALA A 90 14.28 8.63 9.67
C ALA A 90 12.81 8.67 9.22
N LYS A 91 12.31 7.55 8.69
CA LYS A 91 10.90 7.40 8.28
C LYS A 91 10.32 6.08 8.76
N SER A 92 8.99 6.05 8.88
CA SER A 92 8.20 4.81 8.99
C SER A 92 6.99 4.89 8.08
N PHE A 93 6.59 3.74 7.52
CA PHE A 93 5.46 3.61 6.61
C PHE A 93 4.44 2.61 7.15
N ALA A 94 3.15 2.88 6.99
CA ALA A 94 2.09 1.92 7.25
C ALA A 94 1.09 1.92 6.09
N PHE A 95 0.95 0.79 5.43
CA PHE A 95 0.07 0.61 4.27
C PHE A 95 -1.34 0.26 4.74
N TYR A 96 -2.36 0.84 4.09
CA TYR A 96 -3.75 0.62 4.46
C TYR A 96 -4.71 0.48 3.28
N GLY A 97 -4.24 0.55 2.06
CA GLY A 97 -5.09 0.36 0.89
C GLY A 97 -4.41 0.64 -0.44
N ILE A 98 -5.22 0.67 -1.46
CA ILE A 98 -4.82 0.94 -2.84
C ILE A 98 -5.94 1.70 -3.56
N ALA A 99 -5.59 2.54 -4.51
CA ALA A 99 -6.54 3.20 -5.40
C ALA A 99 -6.15 2.97 -6.85
N ASP A 100 -7.14 2.86 -7.73
CA ASP A 100 -6.95 2.79 -9.17
C ASP A 100 -7.95 3.73 -9.85
N TYR A 101 -7.45 4.78 -10.45
CA TYR A 101 -8.26 5.82 -11.09
C TYR A 101 -8.50 5.56 -12.59
N THR A 102 -8.10 4.41 -13.08
CA THR A 102 -8.27 4.01 -14.47
C THR A 102 -9.73 3.69 -14.77
N ALA A 103 -10.25 4.16 -15.88
CA ALA A 103 -11.65 3.93 -16.26
C ALA A 103 -11.97 2.43 -16.46
N ASN A 104 -11.03 1.67 -17.03
CA ASN A 104 -11.14 0.22 -17.21
C ASN A 104 -9.88 -0.43 -16.63
N PRO A 105 -9.81 -0.62 -15.33
CA PRO A 105 -8.59 -1.05 -14.66
C PRO A 105 -8.23 -2.49 -14.99
N SER A 106 -6.94 -2.76 -15.13
CA SER A 106 -6.38 -4.10 -15.26
C SER A 106 -6.08 -4.74 -13.91
N LEU A 107 -5.91 -3.94 -12.88
CA LEU A 107 -5.59 -4.40 -11.53
C LEU A 107 -6.71 -5.31 -11.00
N GLN A 108 -6.35 -6.52 -10.59
CA GLN A 108 -7.30 -7.52 -10.09
C GLN A 108 -7.04 -7.90 -8.63
N ALA A 109 -5.79 -7.83 -8.21
CA ALA A 109 -5.38 -8.20 -6.86
C ALA A 109 -4.04 -7.54 -6.53
N PHE A 110 -3.74 -7.48 -5.25
CA PHE A 110 -2.43 -7.07 -4.77
C PHE A 110 -1.98 -7.88 -3.57
N GLN A 111 -0.69 -7.87 -3.31
CA GLN A 111 -0.08 -8.56 -2.19
C GLN A 111 1.06 -7.72 -1.65
N ILE A 112 1.25 -7.75 -0.35
CA ILE A 112 2.35 -7.04 0.31
C ILE A 112 3.22 -8.05 1.05
N LYS A 113 4.53 -7.88 0.93
CA LYS A 113 5.54 -8.57 1.70
C LYS A 113 6.34 -7.54 2.49
N GLN A 114 6.42 -7.72 3.79
CA GLN A 114 7.24 -6.87 4.68
C GLN A 114 8.29 -7.76 5.36
N HIS A 115 9.56 -7.53 5.10
CA HIS A 115 10.65 -8.42 5.53
C HIS A 115 10.40 -9.86 5.07
N GLU A 116 10.41 -10.79 6.01
CA GLU A 116 10.17 -12.22 5.78
C GLU A 116 8.67 -12.57 5.80
N VAL A 117 7.78 -11.61 6.13
CA VAL A 117 6.34 -11.87 6.23
C VAL A 117 5.67 -11.56 4.89
N THR A 118 5.11 -12.60 4.28
CA THR A 118 4.25 -12.46 3.10
C THR A 118 2.80 -12.50 3.54
N TYR A 119 2.08 -11.41 3.32
CA TYR A 119 0.66 -11.34 3.62
C TYR A 119 -0.18 -12.04 2.54
N PRO A 120 -1.39 -12.50 2.87
CA PRO A 120 -2.27 -13.10 1.87
C PRO A 120 -2.56 -12.16 0.71
N ILE A 121 -2.78 -12.73 -0.47
CA ILE A 121 -3.23 -11.97 -1.64
C ILE A 121 -4.62 -11.40 -1.39
N ILE A 122 -4.84 -10.17 -1.78
CA ILE A 122 -6.11 -9.46 -1.64
C ILE A 122 -6.71 -9.27 -3.02
N TYR A 123 -7.83 -9.96 -3.26
CA TYR A 123 -8.58 -9.86 -4.50
C TYR A 123 -9.45 -8.61 -4.46
N LEU A 124 -9.39 -7.82 -5.51
CA LEU A 124 -10.23 -6.65 -5.70
C LEU A 124 -11.51 -7.06 -6.42
N SER A 125 -12.64 -6.75 -5.83
CA SER A 125 -13.93 -6.95 -6.51
C SER A 125 -14.08 -5.90 -7.63
N PRO A 126 -14.65 -6.27 -8.80
CA PRO A 126 -15.01 -5.28 -9.82
C PRO A 126 -15.88 -4.13 -9.27
N ASP A 127 -16.70 -4.41 -8.27
CA ASP A 127 -17.53 -3.40 -7.61
C ASP A 127 -16.73 -2.30 -6.91
N LEU A 128 -15.48 -2.56 -6.53
CA LEU A 128 -14.62 -1.54 -5.91
C LEU A 128 -14.24 -0.42 -6.90
N TYR A 129 -14.19 -0.73 -8.18
CA TYR A 129 -13.89 0.26 -9.22
C TYR A 129 -15.07 1.12 -9.58
N THR A 130 -16.27 0.76 -9.12
CA THR A 130 -17.48 1.57 -9.22
C THR A 130 -17.65 2.51 -8.04
N ASN A 131 -16.79 2.42 -7.01
CA ASN A 131 -16.79 3.34 -5.91
C ASN A 131 -16.42 4.75 -6.38
N GLU A 132 -17.07 5.75 -5.84
CA GLU A 132 -16.86 7.15 -6.24
C GLU A 132 -15.42 7.63 -6.01
N ASP A 133 -14.73 7.07 -5.02
CA ASP A 133 -13.36 7.44 -4.68
C ASP A 133 -12.29 6.50 -5.26
N HIS A 134 -12.69 5.45 -5.97
CA HIS A 134 -11.79 4.46 -6.58
C HIS A 134 -10.81 3.77 -5.61
N LYS A 135 -11.11 3.75 -4.31
CA LYS A 135 -10.22 3.25 -3.26
C LYS A 135 -10.69 1.93 -2.69
N ALA A 136 -9.75 1.02 -2.51
CA ALA A 136 -9.90 -0.22 -1.76
C ALA A 136 -9.14 -0.09 -0.43
N ILE A 137 -9.85 -0.03 0.68
CA ILE A 137 -9.30 0.16 2.02
C ILE A 137 -9.29 -1.18 2.75
N LEU A 138 -8.14 -1.52 3.36
CA LEU A 138 -8.00 -2.70 4.19
C LEU A 138 -8.85 -2.58 5.47
N ASN A 139 -9.31 -3.71 5.96
CA ASN A 139 -9.94 -3.76 7.28
C ASN A 139 -8.85 -3.86 8.36
N GLY A 140 -8.32 -2.72 8.75
CA GLY A 140 -7.14 -2.58 9.59
C GLY A 140 -5.86 -2.35 8.77
N ALA A 141 -5.01 -1.44 9.25
CA ALA A 141 -3.74 -1.15 8.61
C ALA A 141 -2.72 -2.28 8.86
N LEU A 142 -1.80 -2.48 7.93
CA LEU A 142 -0.66 -3.35 8.15
C LEU A 142 0.24 -2.79 9.27
N PRO A 143 1.02 -3.64 9.95
CA PRO A 143 2.06 -3.17 10.86
C PRO A 143 2.98 -2.18 10.16
N ALA A 144 3.43 -1.15 10.88
CA ALA A 144 4.37 -0.20 10.31
C ALA A 144 5.76 -0.81 10.12
N VAL A 145 6.44 -0.37 9.08
CA VAL A 145 7.84 -0.66 8.81
C VAL A 145 8.66 0.61 9.02
N THR A 146 9.90 0.47 9.44
CA THR A 146 10.80 1.59 9.76
C THR A 146 12.01 1.63 8.82
N GLU A 147 12.86 2.61 9.01
CA GLU A 147 14.05 2.81 8.18
C GLU A 147 14.84 1.52 7.94
N ASN A 148 15.32 1.34 6.72
CA ASN A 148 16.05 0.19 6.21
C ASN A 148 15.22 -1.10 6.06
N ASP A 149 13.94 -1.10 6.45
CA ASP A 149 13.06 -2.23 6.22
C ASP A 149 12.75 -2.40 4.73
N SER A 150 12.70 -3.64 4.27
CA SER A 150 12.31 -3.97 2.90
C SER A 150 10.82 -4.25 2.81
N VAL A 151 10.18 -3.71 1.78
CA VAL A 151 8.79 -3.99 1.43
C VAL A 151 8.69 -4.29 -0.05
N THR A 152 7.91 -5.30 -0.40
CA THR A 152 7.56 -5.58 -1.80
C THR A 152 6.05 -5.52 -1.94
N ILE A 153 5.56 -4.67 -2.84
CA ILE A 153 4.15 -4.58 -3.21
C ILE A 153 4.02 -5.23 -4.58
N ILE A 154 3.19 -6.25 -4.67
CA ILE A 154 2.97 -7.00 -5.90
C ILE A 154 1.56 -6.68 -6.39
N LEU A 155 1.46 -6.20 -7.62
CA LEU A 155 0.22 -5.88 -8.30
C LEU A 155 -0.04 -6.94 -9.37
N TYR A 156 -1.24 -7.49 -9.40
CA TYR A 156 -1.65 -8.50 -10.37
C TYR A 156 -2.74 -7.96 -11.27
N GLY A 157 -2.58 -8.14 -12.56
CA GLY A 157 -3.51 -7.66 -13.57
C GLY A 157 -3.94 -8.73 -14.56
N THR A 158 -4.89 -8.40 -15.44
CA THR A 158 -5.44 -9.29 -16.45
C THR A 158 -5.06 -8.96 -17.88
N SER A 159 -4.40 -7.83 -18.11
CA SER A 159 -3.96 -7.41 -19.44
C SER A 159 -2.77 -6.46 -19.32
N ALA A 160 -1.92 -6.44 -20.36
CA ALA A 160 -0.77 -5.53 -20.44
C ALA A 160 -1.27 -4.11 -20.78
N THR A 161 -1.79 -3.41 -19.79
CA THR A 161 -2.25 -2.02 -19.90
C THR A 161 -1.56 -1.15 -18.86
N THR A 162 -1.72 0.15 -19.01
CA THR A 162 -1.21 1.15 -18.05
C THR A 162 -2.36 1.63 -17.19
N ASP A 163 -2.25 1.40 -15.89
CA ASP A 163 -3.21 1.83 -14.91
C ASP A 163 -2.65 2.99 -14.08
N ASN A 164 -3.53 3.88 -13.62
CA ASN A 164 -3.18 5.00 -12.76
C ASN A 164 -3.45 4.62 -11.30
N ILE A 165 -2.43 4.10 -10.64
CA ILE A 165 -2.52 3.45 -9.33
C ILE A 165 -1.83 4.29 -8.25
N ASP A 166 -2.51 4.46 -7.12
CA ASP A 166 -1.93 4.98 -5.88
C ASP A 166 -1.91 3.90 -4.80
N ILE A 167 -0.79 3.79 -4.11
CA ILE A 167 -0.69 3.00 -2.89
C ILE A 167 -1.03 3.90 -1.71
N LEU A 168 -1.97 3.47 -0.87
CA LEU A 168 -2.43 4.25 0.28
C LEU A 168 -1.62 3.89 1.51
N PHE A 169 -0.87 4.82 2.04
CA PHE A 169 -0.06 4.63 3.22
C PHE A 169 0.17 5.94 3.98
N LYS A 170 0.42 5.81 5.28
CA LYS A 170 0.84 6.91 6.13
C LYS A 170 2.35 6.90 6.29
N ILE A 171 2.92 8.07 6.44
CA ILE A 171 4.34 8.27 6.74
C ILE A 171 4.47 9.03 8.05
N ALA A 172 5.35 8.53 8.93
CA ALA A 172 5.93 9.37 9.98
C ALA A 172 7.36 9.73 9.58
N GLU A 173 7.68 11.00 9.71
CA GLU A 173 9.01 11.55 9.44
C GLU A 173 9.40 12.50 10.56
N LYS A 174 10.70 12.79 10.69
CA LYS A 174 11.15 13.70 11.73
C LYS A 174 10.54 15.09 11.52
N SER A 175 9.93 15.64 12.56
CA SER A 175 9.46 17.02 12.55
C SER A 175 10.64 17.96 12.33
N ALA A 176 10.50 18.94 11.44
CA ALA A 176 11.49 19.98 11.31
C ALA A 176 11.57 20.75 12.63
N GLU A 177 12.77 20.88 13.18
CA GLU A 177 13.01 21.77 14.31
C GLU A 177 12.85 23.21 13.80
N LEU A 178 11.93 23.91 14.42
CA LEU A 178 11.76 25.34 14.20
C LEU A 178 12.89 26.12 14.87
#